data_8c85a53e19f7f6362e1449b15ae8a097
#
_entry.id   8c85a53e19f7f6362e1449b15ae8a097
#
_cell.length_a   1.000
_cell.length_b   1.000
_cell.length_c   1.000
_cell.angle_alpha   90.00
_cell.angle_beta   90.00
_cell.angle_gamma   90.00
#
_symmetry.space_group_name_H-M   'P 1'
#
loop_
_entity.id
_entity.type
_entity.pdbx_description
1 polymer ?
#
loop_
_entity_poly.entity_id
_entity_poly.type
_entity_poly.pdbx_seq_one_letter_code
_entity_poly.pdbx_strand_id
1 'polypeptide(L)'
;MNIKDAKKELLHTIQVYTRKDAHGRYLMPAVRQRPLLLIGPPGIGKTAIMEQVAKECRIGLVSYTITHHTRQSAVGLPVIVKKNFQGKEYSITEYTMSEIIASVYEKIEETSCKEGILFIDEINCVSETLVPTMLQFLQNKTFGTHPVPEGWIIAAAGNPVEYNRSAREFDIVTLDRVKRMDIEPDLDIWKEYAYARGLHTSVISYLNLKKEHFYHIENTADGVSFVTARGWEDLSSILFGYEELGFTPDEKLIRQYIQDNDIARDFAAYYQLYAKYRRDYPIAGLLEGNLSEKNFHEVCAMASSAPSDERLSVCSLLLDGWNRYFLLFEKEDHFVIRLQETLSQAKTALLAGSSLADFAEQYRNALKIRRQNQLLDGRETDESEKTARILENCLTETRKKRLNTPEEIIDVLRTALSRSATSRKNLAQKTQLALKQGFAFAKTAFHDGPELLFLISDLSHNSHAMSFIRTFGCEEYFVFSKKLEFQKERAQLLQEIDAATFNFHG
;
A
#
# COMPACT_ATOMS: atom_id res chain seq x y z
N MET A 1 -0.77 -16.35 8.06
CA MET A 1 0.08 -15.76 6.98
C MET A 1 0.08 -14.25 7.09
N ASN A 2 1.13 -13.56 6.58
CA ASN A 2 1.11 -12.10 6.56
C ASN A 2 0.23 -11.53 5.43
N ILE A 3 -0.02 -10.20 5.46
CA ILE A 3 -0.91 -9.52 4.52
C ILE A 3 -0.39 -9.52 3.07
N LYS A 4 0.93 -9.57 2.85
CA LYS A 4 1.57 -9.62 1.53
C LYS A 4 1.37 -10.99 0.87
N ASP A 5 1.49 -12.06 1.64
CA ASP A 5 1.22 -13.42 1.17
C ASP A 5 -0.26 -13.58 0.85
N ALA A 6 -1.15 -13.04 1.70
CA ALA A 6 -2.59 -13.03 1.44
C ALA A 6 -2.91 -12.27 0.14
N LYS A 7 -2.30 -11.11 -0.10
CA LYS A 7 -2.46 -10.37 -1.35
C LYS A 7 -2.04 -11.18 -2.58
N LYS A 8 -0.88 -11.84 -2.51
CA LYS A 8 -0.39 -12.70 -3.59
C LYS A 8 -1.36 -13.85 -3.89
N GLU A 9 -1.87 -14.50 -2.83
CA GLU A 9 -2.80 -15.59 -2.97
C GLU A 9 -4.17 -15.15 -3.54
N LEU A 10 -4.62 -13.95 -3.17
CA LEU A 10 -5.81 -13.31 -3.76
C LEU A 10 -5.62 -13.07 -5.27
N LEU A 11 -4.50 -12.48 -5.68
CA LEU A 11 -4.17 -12.24 -7.09
C LEU A 11 -4.18 -13.54 -7.90
N HIS A 12 -3.51 -14.59 -7.39
CA HIS A 12 -3.51 -15.90 -8.07
C HIS A 12 -4.91 -16.49 -8.18
N THR A 13 -5.70 -16.41 -7.11
CA THR A 13 -7.06 -16.97 -7.10
C THR A 13 -7.97 -16.25 -8.09
N ILE A 14 -7.90 -14.91 -8.13
CA ILE A 14 -8.68 -14.11 -9.06
C ILE A 14 -8.30 -14.45 -10.50
N GLN A 15 -7.00 -14.55 -10.82
CA GLN A 15 -6.54 -14.95 -12.15
C GLN A 15 -7.05 -16.33 -12.57
N VAL A 16 -7.10 -17.29 -11.65
CA VAL A 16 -7.65 -18.62 -11.90
C VAL A 16 -9.16 -18.57 -12.13
N TYR A 17 -9.89 -17.78 -11.29
CA TYR A 17 -11.36 -17.72 -11.36
C TYR A 17 -11.86 -16.94 -12.58
N THR A 18 -11.11 -15.95 -13.05
CA THR A 18 -11.46 -15.14 -14.23
C THR A 18 -10.90 -15.67 -15.53
N ARG A 19 -10.17 -16.80 -15.51
CA ARG A 19 -9.60 -17.42 -16.70
C ARG A 19 -10.70 -17.93 -17.64
N LYS A 20 -10.58 -17.60 -18.95
CA LYS A 20 -11.54 -17.95 -20.00
C LYS A 20 -10.97 -18.93 -21.03
N ASP A 21 -11.85 -19.68 -21.67
CA ASP A 21 -11.53 -20.50 -22.83
C ASP A 21 -11.43 -19.64 -24.12
N ALA A 22 -11.12 -20.28 -25.24
CA ALA A 22 -11.04 -19.62 -26.55
C ALA A 22 -12.36 -19.00 -27.02
N HIS A 23 -13.49 -19.38 -26.40
CA HIS A 23 -14.83 -18.88 -26.70
C HIS A 23 -15.30 -17.80 -25.72
N GLY A 24 -14.42 -17.35 -24.80
CA GLY A 24 -14.71 -16.30 -23.82
C GLY A 24 -15.53 -16.78 -22.60
N ARG A 25 -15.71 -18.10 -22.40
CA ARG A 25 -16.43 -18.68 -21.25
C ARG A 25 -15.45 -18.95 -20.10
N TYR A 26 -15.88 -18.70 -18.88
CA TYR A 26 -15.04 -18.98 -17.69
C TYR A 26 -14.76 -20.48 -17.57
N LEU A 27 -13.46 -20.83 -17.42
CA LEU A 27 -13.04 -22.23 -17.24
C LEU A 27 -13.53 -22.82 -15.93
N MET A 28 -13.67 -22.01 -14.90
CA MET A 28 -14.22 -22.41 -13.61
C MET A 28 -15.60 -21.79 -13.40
N PRO A 29 -16.67 -22.60 -13.43
CA PRO A 29 -18.03 -22.10 -13.20
C PRO A 29 -18.16 -21.43 -11.83
N ALA A 30 -18.99 -20.39 -11.73
CA ALA A 30 -19.19 -19.63 -10.50
C ALA A 30 -19.54 -20.52 -9.26
N VAL A 31 -20.30 -21.59 -9.47
CA VAL A 31 -20.66 -22.56 -8.40
C VAL A 31 -19.46 -23.28 -7.82
N ARG A 32 -18.38 -23.46 -8.55
CA ARG A 32 -17.14 -24.13 -8.06
C ARG A 32 -16.13 -23.16 -7.48
N GLN A 33 -16.32 -21.87 -7.66
CA GLN A 33 -15.45 -20.85 -7.08
C GLN A 33 -15.80 -20.69 -5.61
N ARG A 34 -14.90 -21.04 -4.71
CA ARG A 34 -15.09 -20.82 -3.26
C ARG A 34 -14.98 -19.33 -2.94
N PRO A 35 -15.93 -18.72 -2.20
CA PRO A 35 -15.75 -17.37 -1.67
C PRO A 35 -14.47 -17.26 -0.87
N LEU A 36 -13.78 -16.13 -0.98
CA LEU A 36 -12.55 -15.85 -0.23
C LEU A 36 -12.94 -15.34 1.17
N LEU A 37 -12.34 -15.87 2.22
CA LEU A 37 -12.61 -15.46 3.58
C LEU A 37 -11.30 -15.09 4.28
N LEU A 38 -11.15 -13.80 4.60
CA LEU A 38 -10.00 -13.25 5.31
C LEU A 38 -10.34 -13.10 6.78
N ILE A 39 -9.67 -13.84 7.62
CA ILE A 39 -9.82 -13.74 9.08
C ILE A 39 -8.53 -13.18 9.66
N GLY A 40 -8.63 -12.14 10.48
CA GLY A 40 -7.47 -11.55 11.11
C GLY A 40 -7.83 -10.37 12.00
N PRO A 41 -6.90 -9.94 12.86
CA PRO A 41 -7.13 -8.86 13.81
C PRO A 41 -7.55 -7.54 13.14
N PRO A 42 -8.18 -6.61 13.88
CA PRO A 42 -8.55 -5.30 13.32
C PRO A 42 -7.33 -4.46 12.97
N GLY A 43 -7.48 -3.57 11.95
CA GLY A 43 -6.45 -2.60 11.61
C GLY A 43 -5.21 -3.12 10.87
N ILE A 44 -5.20 -4.38 10.40
CA ILE A 44 -4.06 -4.98 9.65
C ILE A 44 -4.13 -4.79 8.12
N GLY A 45 -5.15 -4.08 7.61
CA GLY A 45 -5.26 -3.75 6.18
C GLY A 45 -6.07 -4.72 5.32
N LYS A 46 -6.96 -5.55 5.88
CA LYS A 46 -7.80 -6.49 5.11
C LYS A 46 -8.61 -5.82 3.99
N THR A 47 -9.23 -4.68 4.27
CA THR A 47 -9.99 -3.91 3.28
C THR A 47 -9.06 -3.26 2.25
N ALA A 48 -7.94 -2.70 2.68
CA ALA A 48 -6.97 -2.03 1.81
C ALA A 48 -6.35 -2.98 0.75
N ILE A 49 -6.11 -4.26 1.09
CA ILE A 49 -5.59 -5.20 0.08
C ILE A 49 -6.61 -5.54 -1.00
N MET A 50 -7.92 -5.51 -0.70
CA MET A 50 -8.96 -5.72 -1.71
C MET A 50 -8.96 -4.61 -2.75
N GLU A 51 -8.81 -3.35 -2.33
CA GLU A 51 -8.67 -2.20 -3.23
C GLU A 51 -7.41 -2.33 -4.10
N GLN A 52 -6.27 -2.69 -3.50
CA GLN A 52 -5.03 -2.90 -4.24
C GLN A 52 -5.14 -4.03 -5.27
N VAL A 53 -5.72 -5.16 -4.88
CA VAL A 53 -5.90 -6.33 -5.75
C VAL A 53 -6.84 -6.01 -6.91
N ALA A 54 -7.97 -5.35 -6.65
CA ALA A 54 -8.90 -4.94 -7.69
C ALA A 54 -8.24 -3.99 -8.70
N LYS A 55 -7.44 -3.04 -8.22
CA LYS A 55 -6.66 -2.11 -9.06
C LYS A 55 -5.60 -2.83 -9.90
N GLU A 56 -4.83 -3.73 -9.31
CA GLU A 56 -3.79 -4.50 -10.01
C GLU A 56 -4.37 -5.44 -11.07
N CYS A 57 -5.50 -6.08 -10.78
CA CYS A 57 -6.23 -6.93 -11.74
C CYS A 57 -7.04 -6.11 -12.76
N ARG A 58 -7.20 -4.80 -12.57
CA ARG A 58 -8.05 -3.92 -13.39
C ARG A 58 -9.50 -4.38 -13.48
N ILE A 59 -10.06 -4.79 -12.34
CA ILE A 59 -11.43 -5.28 -12.20
C ILE A 59 -12.24 -4.36 -11.27
N GLY A 60 -13.56 -4.46 -11.31
CA GLY A 60 -14.45 -3.71 -10.43
C GLY A 60 -14.31 -4.12 -8.96
N LEU A 61 -14.57 -3.20 -8.04
CA LEU A 61 -14.71 -3.47 -6.61
C LEU A 61 -16.00 -2.85 -6.09
N VAL A 62 -16.81 -3.66 -5.43
CA VAL A 62 -17.93 -3.22 -4.62
C VAL A 62 -17.66 -3.68 -3.19
N SER A 63 -17.61 -2.73 -2.26
CA SER A 63 -17.31 -3.01 -0.85
C SER A 63 -18.53 -2.69 0.01
N TYR A 64 -18.93 -3.65 0.83
CA TYR A 64 -20.05 -3.54 1.75
C TYR A 64 -19.68 -3.91 3.17
N THR A 65 -20.06 -3.07 4.12
CA THR A 65 -20.01 -3.41 5.56
C THR A 65 -21.37 -3.92 5.98
N ILE A 66 -21.46 -5.19 6.29
CA ILE A 66 -22.75 -5.89 6.50
C ILE A 66 -23.43 -5.57 7.82
N THR A 67 -22.72 -5.03 8.81
CA THR A 67 -23.23 -4.77 10.17
C THR A 67 -24.41 -3.80 10.22
N HIS A 68 -24.53 -2.91 9.24
CA HIS A 68 -25.61 -1.92 9.14
C HIS A 68 -26.85 -2.45 8.42
N HIS A 69 -26.79 -3.67 7.86
CA HIS A 69 -27.89 -4.24 7.09
C HIS A 69 -28.84 -5.08 7.95
N THR A 70 -30.14 -4.87 7.71
CA THR A 70 -31.18 -5.76 8.20
C THR A 70 -31.38 -6.92 7.22
N ARG A 71 -32.06 -7.98 7.64
CA ARG A 71 -32.41 -9.09 6.72
C ARG A 71 -33.18 -8.59 5.50
N GLN A 72 -34.03 -7.58 5.66
CA GLN A 72 -34.85 -7.04 4.57
C GLN A 72 -34.01 -6.25 3.56
N SER A 73 -33.05 -5.46 4.01
CA SER A 73 -32.16 -4.74 3.08
C SER A 73 -31.18 -5.68 2.37
N ALA A 74 -30.72 -6.72 3.04
CA ALA A 74 -29.77 -7.68 2.45
C ALA A 74 -30.44 -8.63 1.44
N VAL A 75 -31.67 -9.11 1.70
CA VAL A 75 -32.37 -10.08 0.84
C VAL A 75 -33.29 -9.41 -0.18
N GLY A 76 -33.73 -8.19 0.11
CA GLY A 76 -34.82 -7.50 -0.61
C GLY A 76 -36.16 -7.60 0.13
N LEU A 77 -37.12 -6.79 -0.31
CA LEU A 77 -38.46 -6.77 0.23
C LEU A 77 -39.37 -7.79 -0.46
N PRO A 78 -40.23 -8.50 0.29
CA PRO A 78 -41.19 -9.40 -0.32
C PRO A 78 -42.26 -8.59 -1.07
N VAL A 79 -42.51 -8.97 -2.30
CA VAL A 79 -43.55 -8.41 -3.18
C VAL A 79 -44.47 -9.52 -3.66
N ILE A 80 -45.76 -9.30 -3.59
CA ILE A 80 -46.75 -10.24 -4.09
C ILE A 80 -46.94 -10.00 -5.59
N VAL A 81 -46.62 -11.01 -6.40
CA VAL A 81 -46.84 -11.01 -7.86
C VAL A 81 -47.80 -12.15 -8.27
N LYS A 82 -48.56 -11.92 -9.31
CA LYS A 82 -49.46 -12.92 -9.85
C LYS A 82 -48.77 -13.68 -10.98
N LYS A 83 -48.70 -14.98 -10.88
CA LYS A 83 -48.18 -15.86 -11.95
C LYS A 83 -49.17 -16.92 -12.35
N ASN A 84 -49.22 -17.24 -13.65
CA ASN A 84 -50.08 -18.30 -14.19
C ASN A 84 -49.26 -19.59 -14.30
N PHE A 85 -49.73 -20.63 -13.65
CA PHE A 85 -49.17 -21.97 -13.76
C PHE A 85 -50.27 -22.91 -14.25
N GLN A 86 -50.07 -23.54 -15.38
CA GLN A 86 -51.02 -24.51 -15.98
C GLN A 86 -52.44 -23.94 -16.14
N GLY A 87 -52.56 -22.65 -16.53
CA GLY A 87 -53.85 -21.98 -16.74
C GLY A 87 -54.53 -21.45 -15.48
N LYS A 88 -53.94 -21.62 -14.31
CA LYS A 88 -54.45 -21.07 -13.04
C LYS A 88 -53.54 -19.95 -12.51
N GLU A 89 -54.17 -18.87 -12.07
CA GLU A 89 -53.51 -17.72 -11.50
C GLU A 89 -53.20 -17.97 -10.00
N TYR A 90 -51.96 -17.79 -9.62
CA TYR A 90 -51.50 -17.90 -8.22
C TYR A 90 -50.80 -16.62 -7.80
N SER A 91 -51.08 -16.18 -6.56
CA SER A 91 -50.29 -15.14 -5.92
C SER A 91 -49.05 -15.78 -5.30
N ILE A 92 -47.87 -15.33 -5.73
CA ILE A 92 -46.61 -15.82 -5.21
C ILE A 92 -45.83 -14.66 -4.60
N THR A 93 -44.98 -14.96 -3.62
CA THR A 93 -44.05 -13.98 -3.06
C THR A 93 -42.75 -14.03 -3.83
N GLU A 94 -42.33 -12.89 -4.39
CA GLU A 94 -41.00 -12.67 -4.94
C GLU A 94 -40.30 -11.64 -4.07
N TYR A 95 -38.96 -11.61 -4.11
CA TYR A 95 -38.18 -10.60 -3.42
C TYR A 95 -37.64 -9.58 -4.43
N THR A 96 -37.65 -8.31 -4.05
CA THR A 96 -36.95 -7.26 -4.82
C THR A 96 -35.45 -7.58 -4.83
N MET A 97 -34.73 -7.03 -5.81
CA MET A 97 -33.26 -7.17 -5.84
C MET A 97 -32.65 -6.55 -4.57
N SER A 98 -31.73 -7.26 -3.95
CA SER A 98 -30.93 -6.78 -2.84
C SER A 98 -30.08 -5.58 -3.28
N GLU A 99 -29.94 -4.59 -2.41
CA GLU A 99 -29.03 -3.46 -2.62
C GLU A 99 -27.59 -3.91 -2.91
N ILE A 100 -27.12 -4.98 -2.23
CA ILE A 100 -25.79 -5.56 -2.43
C ILE A 100 -25.61 -6.06 -3.88
N ILE A 101 -26.63 -6.70 -4.45
CA ILE A 101 -26.58 -7.19 -5.84
C ILE A 101 -26.76 -6.02 -6.80
N ALA A 102 -27.67 -5.08 -6.50
CA ALA A 102 -27.89 -3.90 -7.35
C ALA A 102 -26.61 -3.08 -7.52
N SER A 103 -25.85 -2.87 -6.45
CA SER A 103 -24.57 -2.12 -6.53
C SER A 103 -23.53 -2.80 -7.42
N VAL A 104 -23.57 -4.12 -7.55
CA VAL A 104 -22.70 -4.82 -8.52
C VAL A 104 -23.10 -4.46 -9.96
N TYR A 105 -24.40 -4.45 -10.27
CA TYR A 105 -24.89 -4.05 -11.58
C TYR A 105 -24.59 -2.57 -11.89
N GLU A 106 -24.82 -1.67 -10.92
CA GLU A 106 -24.49 -0.25 -11.03
C GLU A 106 -23.00 -0.07 -11.34
N LYS A 107 -22.13 -0.81 -10.62
CA LYS A 107 -20.69 -0.76 -10.86
C LYS A 107 -20.29 -1.25 -12.25
N ILE A 108 -20.94 -2.27 -12.76
CA ILE A 108 -20.74 -2.76 -14.15
C ILE A 108 -21.14 -1.66 -15.16
N GLU A 109 -22.28 -1.00 -14.95
CA GLU A 109 -22.76 0.08 -15.83
C GLU A 109 -21.83 1.30 -15.80
N GLU A 110 -21.37 1.71 -14.60
CA GLU A 110 -20.46 2.84 -14.41
C GLU A 110 -19.09 2.63 -15.05
N THR A 111 -18.51 1.44 -14.86
CA THR A 111 -17.10 1.19 -15.22
C THR A 111 -16.92 0.37 -16.49
N SER A 112 -18.01 -0.24 -17.00
CA SER A 112 -17.97 -1.25 -18.06
C SER A 112 -17.10 -2.48 -17.72
N CYS A 113 -16.71 -2.65 -16.46
CA CYS A 113 -15.94 -3.80 -15.99
C CYS A 113 -16.86 -5.00 -15.77
N LYS A 114 -16.75 -6.01 -16.64
CA LYS A 114 -17.54 -7.26 -16.52
C LYS A 114 -17.05 -8.16 -15.37
N GLU A 115 -15.85 -7.96 -14.89
CA GLU A 115 -15.21 -8.72 -13.82
C GLU A 115 -15.00 -7.84 -12.60
N GLY A 116 -15.12 -8.43 -11.39
CA GLY A 116 -15.00 -7.66 -10.16
C GLY A 116 -14.95 -8.51 -8.90
N ILE A 117 -14.80 -7.82 -7.79
CA ILE A 117 -14.87 -8.37 -6.43
C ILE A 117 -16.06 -7.74 -5.72
N LEU A 118 -16.94 -8.57 -5.20
CA LEU A 118 -17.92 -8.17 -4.20
C LEU A 118 -17.33 -8.50 -2.84
N PHE A 119 -16.87 -7.46 -2.14
CA PHE A 119 -16.23 -7.57 -0.84
C PHE A 119 -17.20 -7.26 0.28
N ILE A 120 -17.35 -8.17 1.21
CA ILE A 120 -18.24 -8.04 2.38
C ILE A 120 -17.36 -7.98 3.62
N ASP A 121 -17.28 -6.81 4.24
CA ASP A 121 -16.54 -6.60 5.46
C ASP A 121 -17.38 -6.93 6.70
N GLU A 122 -16.72 -7.36 7.78
CA GLU A 122 -17.31 -7.73 9.06
C GLU A 122 -18.37 -8.85 8.97
N ILE A 123 -18.17 -9.80 8.06
CA ILE A 123 -19.12 -10.87 7.73
C ILE A 123 -19.56 -11.70 8.95
N ASN A 124 -18.74 -11.81 9.98
CA ASN A 124 -19.05 -12.56 11.20
C ASN A 124 -19.59 -11.70 12.35
N CYS A 125 -19.83 -10.40 12.11
CA CYS A 125 -20.46 -9.48 13.08
C CYS A 125 -21.93 -9.19 12.76
N VAL A 126 -22.54 -9.96 11.87
CA VAL A 126 -23.96 -9.81 11.48
C VAL A 126 -24.91 -10.22 12.59
N SER A 127 -26.13 -9.64 12.58
CA SER A 127 -27.19 -10.03 13.51
C SER A 127 -27.56 -11.51 13.36
N GLU A 128 -28.03 -12.16 14.44
CA GLU A 128 -28.41 -13.58 14.44
C GLU A 128 -29.40 -13.93 13.33
N THR A 129 -30.32 -13.02 13.06
CA THR A 129 -31.35 -13.23 12.03
C THR A 129 -30.81 -13.21 10.62
N LEU A 130 -29.63 -12.55 10.40
CA LEU A 130 -29.02 -12.41 9.10
C LEU A 130 -27.94 -13.50 8.83
N VAL A 131 -27.35 -14.09 9.88
CA VAL A 131 -26.30 -15.12 9.73
C VAL A 131 -26.70 -16.23 8.76
N PRO A 132 -27.87 -16.92 8.89
CA PRO A 132 -28.22 -18.02 7.98
C PRO A 132 -28.32 -17.56 6.52
N THR A 133 -28.80 -16.35 6.30
CA THR A 133 -28.93 -15.77 4.96
C THR A 133 -27.56 -15.46 4.34
N MET A 134 -26.63 -14.93 5.12
CA MET A 134 -25.28 -14.64 4.66
C MET A 134 -24.49 -15.93 4.37
N LEU A 135 -24.66 -16.96 5.19
CA LEU A 135 -24.07 -18.27 4.95
C LEU A 135 -24.61 -18.88 3.65
N GLN A 136 -25.94 -18.81 3.44
CA GLN A 136 -26.58 -19.25 2.20
C GLN A 136 -26.08 -18.45 0.98
N PHE A 137 -25.89 -17.13 1.14
CA PHE A 137 -25.33 -16.28 0.12
C PHE A 137 -23.89 -16.69 -0.27
N LEU A 138 -23.02 -16.90 0.70
CA LEU A 138 -21.66 -17.40 0.46
C LEU A 138 -21.67 -18.74 -0.30
N GLN A 139 -22.61 -19.62 0.03
CA GLN A 139 -22.71 -20.93 -0.61
C GLN A 139 -23.26 -20.88 -2.04
N ASN A 140 -24.37 -20.20 -2.22
CA ASN A 140 -25.16 -20.23 -3.46
C ASN A 140 -24.86 -19.03 -4.38
N LYS A 141 -24.18 -18.01 -3.86
CA LYS A 141 -23.93 -16.73 -4.57
C LYS A 141 -25.20 -16.03 -5.04
N THR A 142 -26.28 -16.20 -4.28
CA THR A 142 -27.59 -15.60 -4.57
C THR A 142 -28.20 -14.98 -3.33
N PHE A 143 -28.81 -13.81 -3.48
CA PHE A 143 -29.77 -13.28 -2.53
C PHE A 143 -31.18 -13.45 -3.08
N GLY A 144 -32.01 -14.24 -2.42
CA GLY A 144 -33.32 -14.62 -2.94
C GLY A 144 -33.18 -15.31 -4.31
N THR A 145 -33.77 -14.74 -5.34
CA THR A 145 -33.70 -15.22 -6.73
C THR A 145 -32.61 -14.55 -7.57
N HIS A 146 -31.89 -13.58 -7.03
CA HIS A 146 -30.92 -12.75 -7.77
C HIS A 146 -29.50 -13.26 -7.52
N PRO A 147 -28.84 -13.83 -8.56
CA PRO A 147 -27.45 -14.26 -8.47
C PRO A 147 -26.48 -13.08 -8.59
N VAL A 148 -25.27 -13.24 -8.02
CA VAL A 148 -24.15 -12.39 -8.35
C VAL A 148 -23.77 -12.60 -9.82
N PRO A 149 -23.55 -11.52 -10.60
CA PRO A 149 -23.17 -11.62 -12.01
C PRO A 149 -21.94 -12.49 -12.24
N GLU A 150 -21.91 -13.23 -13.36
CA GLU A 150 -20.72 -13.99 -13.76
C GLU A 150 -19.49 -13.08 -13.89
N GLY A 151 -18.34 -13.58 -13.44
CA GLY A 151 -17.10 -12.81 -13.39
C GLY A 151 -16.90 -12.02 -12.10
N TRP A 152 -17.91 -11.96 -11.23
CA TRP A 152 -17.80 -11.35 -9.92
C TRP A 152 -17.52 -12.39 -8.83
N ILE A 153 -16.42 -12.16 -8.11
CA ILE A 153 -15.91 -13.05 -7.08
C ILE A 153 -16.35 -12.51 -5.72
N ILE A 154 -16.88 -13.37 -4.87
CA ILE A 154 -17.22 -13.00 -3.50
C ILE A 154 -15.95 -13.10 -2.63
N ALA A 155 -15.62 -12.02 -1.94
CA ALA A 155 -14.62 -11.99 -0.89
C ALA A 155 -15.26 -11.44 0.38
N ALA A 156 -14.88 -11.97 1.53
CA ALA A 156 -15.38 -11.53 2.82
C ALA A 156 -14.22 -11.35 3.81
N ALA A 157 -14.38 -10.45 4.77
CA ALA A 157 -13.46 -10.32 5.87
C ALA A 157 -14.19 -10.39 7.22
N GLY A 158 -13.51 -10.89 8.23
CA GLY A 158 -13.98 -10.94 9.59
C GLY A 158 -12.84 -10.77 10.58
N ASN A 159 -13.21 -10.51 11.84
CA ASN A 159 -12.28 -10.47 12.96
C ASN A 159 -12.43 -11.73 13.81
N PRO A 160 -11.36 -12.28 14.40
CA PRO A 160 -11.49 -13.32 15.43
C PRO A 160 -12.35 -12.85 16.60
N VAL A 161 -13.04 -13.77 17.24
CA VAL A 161 -13.97 -13.48 18.35
C VAL A 161 -13.28 -12.83 19.56
N GLU A 162 -11.99 -13.05 19.72
CA GLU A 162 -11.17 -12.46 20.78
C GLU A 162 -11.09 -10.94 20.70
N TYR A 163 -11.19 -10.38 19.49
CA TYR A 163 -11.06 -8.95 19.21
C TYR A 163 -12.39 -8.21 19.06
N ASN A 164 -13.50 -8.94 18.89
CA ASN A 164 -14.80 -8.33 18.69
C ASN A 164 -15.89 -9.19 19.34
N ARG A 165 -16.51 -8.68 20.41
CA ARG A 165 -17.58 -9.38 21.14
C ARG A 165 -18.81 -9.68 20.30
N SER A 166 -19.03 -8.96 19.22
CA SER A 166 -20.11 -9.19 18.26
C SER A 166 -19.74 -10.24 17.22
N ALA A 167 -18.47 -10.59 17.09
CA ALA A 167 -18.00 -11.59 16.13
C ALA A 167 -18.40 -13.00 16.60
N ARG A 168 -18.71 -13.85 15.63
CA ARG A 168 -19.08 -15.26 15.86
C ARG A 168 -18.13 -16.16 15.08
N GLU A 169 -17.93 -17.35 15.61
CA GLU A 169 -17.22 -18.39 14.87
C GLU A 169 -18.11 -18.97 13.76
N PHE A 170 -17.46 -19.28 12.64
CA PHE A 170 -18.11 -20.03 11.56
C PHE A 170 -18.12 -21.52 11.88
N ASP A 171 -19.23 -22.18 11.58
CA ASP A 171 -19.33 -23.62 11.67
C ASP A 171 -18.46 -24.33 10.59
N ILE A 172 -18.17 -25.60 10.83
CA ILE A 172 -17.34 -26.41 9.93
C ILE A 172 -17.96 -26.50 8.53
N VAL A 173 -19.29 -26.51 8.41
CA VAL A 173 -20.01 -26.60 7.14
C VAL A 173 -19.76 -25.36 6.28
N THR A 174 -19.70 -24.18 6.90
CA THR A 174 -19.37 -22.91 6.24
C THR A 174 -17.89 -22.87 5.86
N LEU A 175 -17.01 -23.24 6.79
CA LEU A 175 -15.57 -23.23 6.56
C LEU A 175 -15.14 -24.17 5.44
N ASP A 176 -15.80 -25.31 5.27
CA ASP A 176 -15.54 -26.24 4.16
C ASP A 176 -15.87 -25.65 2.77
N ARG A 177 -16.74 -24.62 2.71
CA ARG A 177 -17.22 -24.02 1.45
C ARG A 177 -16.53 -22.72 1.07
N VAL A 178 -15.69 -22.18 1.93
CA VAL A 178 -14.92 -20.96 1.68
C VAL A 178 -13.43 -21.28 1.53
N LYS A 179 -12.69 -20.35 0.93
CA LYS A 179 -11.23 -20.36 0.92
C LYS A 179 -10.75 -19.43 2.03
N ARG A 180 -10.48 -20.01 3.21
CA ARG A 180 -10.07 -19.27 4.42
C ARG A 180 -8.59 -18.90 4.36
N MET A 181 -8.30 -17.67 4.72
CA MET A 181 -6.96 -17.11 4.90
C MET A 181 -6.88 -16.44 6.26
N ASP A 182 -6.04 -16.98 7.14
CA ASP A 182 -5.79 -16.41 8.47
C ASP A 182 -4.62 -15.45 8.37
N ILE A 183 -4.86 -14.16 8.65
CA ILE A 183 -3.90 -13.07 8.48
C ILE A 183 -3.42 -12.63 9.85
N GLU A 184 -2.10 -12.50 9.99
CA GLU A 184 -1.43 -12.07 11.20
C GLU A 184 -0.67 -10.77 10.98
N PRO A 185 -0.54 -9.91 12.02
CA PRO A 185 0.26 -8.71 11.94
C PRO A 185 1.73 -9.06 11.71
N ASP A 186 2.39 -8.33 10.81
CA ASP A 186 3.81 -8.50 10.50
C ASP A 186 4.43 -7.11 10.33
N LEU A 187 5.32 -6.75 11.25
CA LEU A 187 5.97 -5.43 11.28
C LEU A 187 6.84 -5.19 10.04
N ASP A 188 7.60 -6.20 9.59
CA ASP A 188 8.54 -6.01 8.49
C ASP A 188 7.78 -5.78 7.18
N ILE A 189 6.68 -6.51 6.97
CA ILE A 189 5.78 -6.28 5.83
C ILE A 189 5.05 -4.94 5.94
N TRP A 190 4.61 -4.55 7.15
CA TRP A 190 4.00 -3.25 7.37
C TRP A 190 5.00 -2.11 7.10
N LYS A 191 6.28 -2.28 7.43
CA LYS A 191 7.33 -1.29 7.13
C LYS A 191 7.51 -1.07 5.63
N GLU A 192 7.45 -2.13 4.79
CA GLU A 192 7.46 -1.97 3.34
C GLU A 192 6.32 -1.04 2.89
N TYR A 193 5.12 -1.25 3.41
CA TYR A 193 3.96 -0.39 3.17
C TYR A 193 4.17 1.03 3.72
N ALA A 194 4.68 1.16 4.94
CA ALA A 194 4.92 2.44 5.60
C ALA A 194 5.91 3.31 4.80
N TYR A 195 7.00 2.72 4.31
CA TYR A 195 7.96 3.40 3.43
C TYR A 195 7.31 3.80 2.10
N ALA A 196 6.56 2.89 1.47
CA ALA A 196 5.88 3.16 0.20
C ALA A 196 4.85 4.29 0.30
N ARG A 197 4.19 4.42 1.46
CA ARG A 197 3.23 5.50 1.75
C ARG A 197 3.90 6.77 2.25
N GLY A 198 5.20 6.72 2.62
CA GLY A 198 5.91 7.85 3.21
C GLY A 198 5.39 8.20 4.59
N LEU A 199 5.11 7.20 5.43
CA LEU A 199 4.71 7.42 6.83
C LEU A 199 5.79 8.16 7.60
N HIS A 200 5.39 8.82 8.70
CA HIS A 200 6.28 9.62 9.52
C HIS A 200 7.41 8.77 10.10
N THR A 201 8.64 9.17 9.87
CA THR A 201 9.83 8.36 10.16
C THR A 201 10.02 8.10 11.64
N SER A 202 9.57 9.01 12.52
CA SER A 202 9.61 8.77 13.97
C SER A 202 8.81 7.54 14.37
N VAL A 203 7.70 7.25 13.68
CA VAL A 203 6.89 6.05 13.92
C VAL A 203 7.66 4.80 13.48
N ILE A 204 8.17 4.80 12.25
CA ILE A 204 8.95 3.67 11.72
C ILE A 204 10.19 3.40 12.59
N SER A 205 10.91 4.45 12.96
CA SER A 205 12.11 4.36 13.79
C SER A 205 11.82 3.84 15.20
N TYR A 206 10.75 4.32 15.81
CA TYR A 206 10.32 3.81 17.11
C TYR A 206 10.00 2.33 17.07
N LEU A 207 9.24 1.89 16.06
CA LEU A 207 8.88 0.49 15.88
C LEU A 207 10.07 -0.40 15.49
N ASN A 208 11.14 0.15 14.94
CA ASN A 208 12.40 -0.56 14.77
C ASN A 208 13.09 -0.86 16.10
N LEU A 209 12.97 0.06 17.07
CA LEU A 209 13.54 -0.10 18.40
C LEU A 209 12.67 -0.95 19.32
N LYS A 210 11.34 -0.83 19.16
CA LYS A 210 10.31 -1.43 20.03
C LYS A 210 9.32 -2.23 19.16
N LYS A 211 9.79 -3.35 18.59
CA LYS A 211 9.01 -4.15 17.64
C LYS A 211 7.73 -4.69 18.26
N GLU A 212 7.76 -5.03 19.55
CA GLU A 212 6.65 -5.51 20.34
C GLU A 212 5.51 -4.49 20.48
N HIS A 213 5.77 -3.20 20.29
CA HIS A 213 4.78 -2.12 20.35
C HIS A 213 4.02 -1.92 19.02
N PHE A 214 4.34 -2.69 17.98
CA PHE A 214 3.66 -2.56 16.68
C PHE A 214 2.20 -2.95 16.73
N TYR A 215 1.92 -4.09 17.37
CA TYR A 215 0.57 -4.63 17.48
C TYR A 215 0.39 -5.26 18.85
N HIS A 216 -0.47 -4.66 19.68
CA HIS A 216 -0.73 -5.12 21.03
C HIS A 216 -2.21 -4.94 21.34
N ILE A 217 -2.86 -5.95 21.90
CA ILE A 217 -4.25 -5.88 22.36
C ILE A 217 -4.34 -6.68 23.65
N GLU A 218 -4.71 -6.01 24.76
CA GLU A 218 -4.81 -6.59 26.07
C GLU A 218 -6.11 -6.15 26.77
N ASN A 219 -6.77 -7.09 27.43
CA ASN A 219 -7.89 -6.79 28.30
C ASN A 219 -7.37 -6.49 29.71
N THR A 220 -7.46 -5.22 30.12
CA THR A 220 -7.06 -4.75 31.44
C THR A 220 -8.28 -4.57 32.35
N ALA A 221 -8.05 -4.37 33.65
CA ALA A 221 -9.11 -4.08 34.60
C ALA A 221 -9.88 -2.79 34.29
N ASP A 222 -9.20 -1.81 33.65
CA ASP A 222 -9.76 -0.49 33.30
C ASP A 222 -10.37 -0.45 31.89
N GLY A 223 -10.34 -1.55 31.15
CA GLY A 223 -10.86 -1.64 29.78
C GLY A 223 -9.92 -2.37 28.83
N VAL A 224 -10.08 -2.13 27.53
CA VAL A 224 -9.22 -2.71 26.50
C VAL A 224 -8.11 -1.75 26.18
N SER A 225 -6.86 -2.16 26.39
CA SER A 225 -5.66 -1.46 25.93
C SER A 225 -5.25 -2.02 24.56
N PHE A 226 -5.00 -1.15 23.57
CA PHE A 226 -4.64 -1.65 22.26
C PHE A 226 -3.82 -0.67 21.40
N VAL A 227 -2.99 -1.26 20.56
CA VAL A 227 -2.25 -0.60 19.49
C VAL A 227 -2.38 -1.42 18.22
N THR A 228 -2.65 -0.78 17.12
CA THR A 228 -2.82 -1.42 15.80
C THR A 228 -2.01 -0.72 14.73
N ALA A 229 -1.77 -1.38 13.61
CA ALA A 229 -1.11 -0.78 12.45
C ALA A 229 -1.85 0.48 11.94
N ARG A 230 -3.19 0.51 11.98
CA ARG A 230 -4.01 1.68 11.65
C ARG A 230 -3.75 2.84 12.62
N GLY A 231 -3.66 2.57 13.93
CA GLY A 231 -3.37 3.61 14.92
C GLY A 231 -2.03 4.30 14.66
N TRP A 232 -1.01 3.55 14.26
CA TRP A 232 0.30 4.11 13.86
C TRP A 232 0.22 4.92 12.56
N GLU A 233 -0.56 4.48 11.56
CA GLU A 233 -0.76 5.22 10.30
C GLU A 233 -1.50 6.53 10.53
N ASP A 234 -2.58 6.51 11.31
CA ASP A 234 -3.36 7.69 11.65
C ASP A 234 -2.51 8.69 12.47
N LEU A 235 -1.76 8.21 13.46
CA LEU A 235 -0.82 9.03 14.23
C LEU A 235 0.23 9.67 13.30
N SER A 236 0.81 8.90 12.39
CA SER A 236 1.77 9.41 11.39
C SER A 236 1.21 10.61 10.62
N SER A 237 -0.03 10.51 10.15
CA SER A 237 -0.69 11.56 9.38
C SER A 237 -0.88 12.84 10.20
N ILE A 238 -1.24 12.70 11.47
CA ILE A 238 -1.39 13.84 12.39
C ILE A 238 -0.04 14.47 12.73
N LEU A 239 1.00 13.69 12.92
CA LEU A 239 2.35 14.21 13.21
C LEU A 239 2.83 15.12 12.06
N PHE A 240 2.63 14.75 10.80
CA PHE A 240 2.94 15.62 9.67
C PHE A 240 2.15 16.94 9.71
N GLY A 241 0.85 16.88 9.98
CA GLY A 241 0.03 18.09 10.09
C GLY A 241 0.49 19.00 11.25
N TYR A 242 0.87 18.42 12.37
CA TYR A 242 1.41 19.16 13.51
C TYR A 242 2.75 19.82 13.18
N GLU A 243 3.66 19.12 12.51
CA GLU A 243 4.92 19.69 12.05
C GLU A 243 4.71 20.84 11.05
N GLU A 244 3.80 20.68 10.09
CA GLU A 244 3.50 21.68 9.07
C GLU A 244 2.93 22.97 9.71
N LEU A 245 2.08 22.82 10.73
CA LEU A 245 1.46 23.94 11.46
C LEU A 245 2.34 24.47 12.61
N GLY A 246 3.47 23.85 12.88
CA GLY A 246 4.39 24.24 13.97
C GLY A 246 3.87 23.89 15.37
N PHE A 247 2.95 22.93 15.50
CA PHE A 247 2.47 22.45 16.79
C PHE A 247 3.39 21.37 17.33
N THR A 248 3.41 21.24 18.66
CA THR A 248 4.18 20.19 19.34
C THR A 248 3.23 19.08 19.80
N PRO A 249 3.36 17.84 19.30
CA PRO A 249 2.56 16.73 19.79
C PRO A 249 2.88 16.43 21.26
N ASP A 250 1.86 16.21 22.06
CA ASP A 250 1.98 15.79 23.46
C ASP A 250 1.46 14.36 23.66
N GLU A 251 1.67 13.82 24.84
CA GLU A 251 1.21 12.49 25.22
C GLU A 251 -0.32 12.34 25.09
N LYS A 252 -1.09 13.42 25.37
CA LYS A 252 -2.54 13.38 25.30
C LYS A 252 -3.04 13.20 23.86
N LEU A 253 -2.37 13.84 22.91
CA LEU A 253 -2.66 13.64 21.48
C LEU A 253 -2.35 12.19 21.08
N ILE A 254 -1.15 11.70 21.44
CA ILE A 254 -0.70 10.37 21.05
C ILE A 254 -1.65 9.28 21.58
N ARG A 255 -2.12 9.41 22.81
CA ARG A 255 -3.10 8.49 23.44
C ARG A 255 -4.44 8.39 22.68
N GLN A 256 -4.80 9.39 21.87
CA GLN A 256 -6.02 9.32 21.06
C GLN A 256 -5.91 8.33 19.90
N TYR A 257 -4.69 8.01 19.48
CA TYR A 257 -4.38 7.07 18.39
C TYR A 257 -3.80 5.75 18.90
N ILE A 258 -2.99 5.82 19.93
CA ILE A 258 -2.34 4.68 20.60
C ILE A 258 -3.03 4.51 21.94
N GLN A 259 -4.01 3.63 22.00
CA GLN A 259 -4.87 3.44 23.19
C GLN A 259 -4.24 2.45 24.19
N ASP A 260 -2.94 2.44 24.24
CA ASP A 260 -2.12 1.83 25.30
C ASP A 260 -1.35 2.94 25.99
N ASN A 261 -1.58 3.13 27.28
CA ASN A 261 -1.05 4.26 28.03
C ASN A 261 0.48 4.23 28.16
N ASP A 262 1.04 3.04 28.29
CA ASP A 262 2.49 2.88 28.49
C ASP A 262 3.21 3.07 27.15
N ILE A 263 2.70 2.48 26.07
CA ILE A 263 3.22 2.64 24.72
C ILE A 263 3.08 4.10 24.25
N ALA A 264 1.95 4.75 24.53
CA ALA A 264 1.74 6.15 24.16
C ALA A 264 2.72 7.08 24.86
N ARG A 265 2.97 6.86 26.17
CA ARG A 265 3.95 7.63 26.95
C ARG A 265 5.37 7.39 26.47
N ASP A 266 5.74 6.14 26.19
CA ASP A 266 7.07 5.79 25.70
C ASP A 266 7.32 6.41 24.31
N PHE A 267 6.34 6.34 23.41
CA PHE A 267 6.43 6.99 22.11
C PHE A 267 6.51 8.53 22.24
N ALA A 268 5.75 9.14 23.16
CA ALA A 268 5.80 10.59 23.36
C ALA A 268 7.20 11.05 23.82
N ALA A 269 7.82 10.32 24.73
CA ALA A 269 9.19 10.58 25.18
C ALA A 269 10.19 10.40 24.02
N TYR A 270 10.05 9.32 23.26
CA TYR A 270 10.87 9.07 22.07
C TYR A 270 10.72 10.20 21.03
N TYR A 271 9.50 10.64 20.72
CA TYR A 271 9.26 11.70 19.75
C TYR A 271 9.92 13.04 20.14
N GLN A 272 9.91 13.38 21.42
CA GLN A 272 10.60 14.58 21.92
C GLN A 272 12.11 14.51 21.68
N LEU A 273 12.72 13.35 21.94
CA LEU A 273 14.14 13.12 21.68
C LEU A 273 14.43 13.14 20.17
N TYR A 274 13.62 12.48 19.37
CA TYR A 274 13.72 12.48 17.91
C TYR A 274 13.67 13.91 17.33
N ALA A 275 12.72 14.73 17.81
CA ALA A 275 12.60 16.12 17.38
C ALA A 275 13.79 16.99 17.82
N LYS A 276 14.38 16.71 19.00
CA LYS A 276 15.62 17.35 19.46
C LYS A 276 16.78 16.97 18.53
N TYR A 277 17.04 15.68 18.33
CA TYR A 277 18.15 15.21 17.52
C TYR A 277 18.05 15.67 16.06
N ARG A 278 16.83 15.75 15.50
CA ARG A 278 16.60 16.31 14.17
C ARG A 278 17.05 17.76 14.02
N ARG A 279 17.04 18.54 15.12
CA ARG A 279 17.56 19.92 15.14
C ARG A 279 19.07 19.96 15.35
N ASP A 280 19.59 19.08 16.19
CA ASP A 280 20.99 19.05 16.58
C ASP A 280 21.89 18.45 15.47
N TYR A 281 21.36 17.52 14.68
CA TYR A 281 22.07 16.89 13.57
C TYR A 281 21.61 17.43 12.21
N PRO A 282 22.48 18.15 11.46
CA PRO A 282 22.14 18.75 10.17
C PRO A 282 22.12 17.71 9.02
N ILE A 283 21.25 16.69 9.12
CA ILE A 283 21.22 15.54 8.20
C ILE A 283 21.02 15.98 6.75
N ALA A 284 20.16 16.97 6.48
CA ALA A 284 19.94 17.45 5.10
C ALA A 284 21.26 17.98 4.48
N GLY A 285 21.96 18.86 5.19
CA GLY A 285 23.25 19.40 4.73
C GLY A 285 24.33 18.33 4.62
N LEU A 286 24.32 17.32 5.49
CA LEU A 286 25.21 16.17 5.43
C LEU A 286 24.98 15.35 4.15
N LEU A 287 23.73 15.00 3.86
CA LEU A 287 23.39 14.18 2.69
C LEU A 287 23.60 14.93 1.36
N GLU A 288 23.45 16.24 1.36
CA GLU A 288 23.75 17.11 0.21
C GLU A 288 25.25 17.34 0.00
N GLY A 289 26.09 16.96 0.97
CA GLY A 289 27.52 17.23 0.92
C GLY A 289 27.86 18.71 1.12
N ASN A 290 26.97 19.49 1.74
CA ASN A 290 27.11 20.93 1.95
C ASN A 290 27.83 21.30 3.26
N LEU A 291 28.20 20.31 4.09
CA LEU A 291 28.94 20.54 5.31
C LEU A 291 30.42 20.79 5.01
N SER A 292 31.02 21.77 5.68
CA SER A 292 32.47 21.91 5.67
C SER A 292 33.13 20.68 6.32
N GLU A 293 34.35 20.36 5.95
CA GLU A 293 35.10 19.23 6.49
C GLU A 293 35.17 19.27 8.02
N LYS A 294 35.37 20.48 8.57
CA LYS A 294 35.38 20.71 10.01
C LYS A 294 34.04 20.35 10.66
N ASN A 295 32.93 20.87 10.13
CA ASN A 295 31.58 20.60 10.66
C ASN A 295 31.21 19.11 10.51
N PHE A 296 31.62 18.46 9.40
CA PHE A 296 31.41 17.02 9.22
C PHE A 296 32.09 16.21 10.34
N HIS A 297 33.36 16.50 10.65
CA HIS A 297 34.08 15.84 11.75
C HIS A 297 33.50 16.14 13.14
N GLU A 298 33.01 17.36 13.37
CA GLU A 298 32.33 17.72 14.62
C GLU A 298 31.05 16.93 14.83
N VAL A 299 30.21 16.80 13.77
CA VAL A 299 28.97 16.01 13.81
C VAL A 299 29.28 14.52 13.98
N CYS A 300 30.32 13.98 13.33
CA CYS A 300 30.76 12.60 13.52
C CYS A 300 31.20 12.32 14.95
N ALA A 301 32.00 13.24 15.55
CA ALA A 301 32.49 13.11 16.95
C ALA A 301 31.33 13.18 17.94
N MET A 302 30.36 14.06 17.72
CA MET A 302 29.12 14.15 18.51
C MET A 302 28.35 12.84 18.47
N ALA A 303 28.10 12.30 17.27
CA ALA A 303 27.38 11.03 17.12
C ALA A 303 28.14 9.84 17.71
N SER A 304 29.47 9.80 17.58
CA SER A 304 30.30 8.73 18.11
C SER A 304 30.29 8.67 19.66
N SER A 305 30.25 9.82 20.31
CA SER A 305 30.22 9.93 21.78
C SER A 305 28.83 9.84 22.40
N ALA A 306 27.79 9.81 21.55
CA ALA A 306 26.38 9.77 21.98
C ALA A 306 25.97 8.41 22.59
N PRO A 307 25.00 8.38 23.52
CA PRO A 307 24.37 7.16 24.00
C PRO A 307 23.77 6.31 22.86
N SER A 308 23.58 5.01 23.09
CA SER A 308 23.11 4.07 22.07
C SER A 308 21.75 4.44 21.46
N ASP A 309 20.81 4.95 22.25
CA ASP A 309 19.48 5.41 21.82
C ASP A 309 19.58 6.65 20.92
N GLU A 310 20.46 7.60 21.23
CA GLU A 310 20.74 8.75 20.36
C GLU A 310 21.40 8.31 19.05
N ARG A 311 22.39 7.42 19.08
CA ARG A 311 23.05 6.87 17.88
C ARG A 311 22.06 6.18 16.94
N LEU A 312 21.14 5.36 17.48
CA LEU A 312 20.07 4.73 16.70
C LEU A 312 19.07 5.75 16.16
N SER A 313 18.76 6.80 16.92
CA SER A 313 17.90 7.90 16.44
C SER A 313 18.56 8.66 15.29
N VAL A 314 19.87 8.90 15.34
CA VAL A 314 20.65 9.51 14.24
C VAL A 314 20.63 8.61 12.98
N CYS A 315 20.78 7.29 13.15
CA CYS A 315 20.61 6.34 12.05
C CYS A 315 19.22 6.42 11.42
N SER A 316 18.20 6.55 12.25
CA SER A 316 16.83 6.72 11.79
C SER A 316 16.61 8.02 11.02
N LEU A 317 17.24 9.11 11.44
CA LEU A 317 17.23 10.37 10.69
C LEU A 317 17.95 10.27 9.35
N LEU A 318 19.04 9.49 9.26
CA LEU A 318 19.69 9.19 7.97
C LEU A 318 18.77 8.40 7.04
N LEU A 319 18.11 7.36 7.56
CA LEU A 319 17.14 6.56 6.80
C LEU A 319 15.98 7.42 6.28
N ASP A 320 15.48 8.34 7.10
CA ASP A 320 14.47 9.33 6.68
C ASP A 320 14.99 10.20 5.53
N GLY A 321 16.16 10.77 5.70
CA GLY A 321 16.80 11.59 4.67
C GLY A 321 16.93 10.82 3.33
N TRP A 322 17.46 9.59 3.36
CA TRP A 322 17.57 8.74 2.19
C TRP A 322 16.21 8.38 1.59
N ASN A 323 15.22 8.03 2.41
CA ASN A 323 13.90 7.64 1.93
C ASN A 323 13.23 8.78 1.15
N ARG A 324 13.41 10.04 1.54
CA ARG A 324 12.93 11.20 0.77
C ARG A 324 13.54 11.24 -0.62
N TYR A 325 14.85 11.00 -0.76
CA TYR A 325 15.50 10.95 -2.07
C TYR A 325 14.99 9.80 -2.92
N PHE A 326 14.79 8.61 -2.35
CA PHE A 326 14.25 7.47 -3.08
C PHE A 326 12.83 7.73 -3.58
N LEU A 327 11.94 8.26 -2.72
CA LEU A 327 10.56 8.58 -3.10
C LEU A 327 10.49 9.67 -4.18
N LEU A 328 11.32 10.71 -4.07
CA LEU A 328 11.41 11.76 -5.08
C LEU A 328 11.91 11.19 -6.41
N PHE A 329 12.96 10.36 -6.38
CA PHE A 329 13.48 9.72 -7.57
C PHE A 329 12.44 8.81 -8.23
N GLU A 330 11.79 7.95 -7.48
CA GLU A 330 10.77 7.03 -8.01
C GLU A 330 9.60 7.79 -8.63
N LYS A 331 9.14 8.87 -7.98
CA LYS A 331 8.08 9.73 -8.53
C LYS A 331 8.48 10.31 -9.89
N GLU A 332 9.70 10.81 -10.01
CA GLU A 332 10.20 11.38 -11.28
C GLU A 332 10.48 10.29 -12.33
N ASP A 333 10.97 9.12 -11.92
CA ASP A 333 11.21 7.97 -12.79
C ASP A 333 9.93 7.46 -13.44
N HIS A 334 8.89 7.20 -12.64
CA HIS A 334 7.57 6.81 -13.13
C HIS A 334 6.95 7.86 -14.05
N PHE A 335 7.08 9.14 -13.69
CA PHE A 335 6.60 10.23 -14.52
C PHE A 335 7.28 10.25 -15.90
N VAL A 336 8.63 10.11 -15.95
CA VAL A 336 9.38 10.10 -17.21
C VAL A 336 9.02 8.91 -18.07
N ILE A 337 8.82 7.72 -17.49
CA ILE A 337 8.38 6.52 -18.22
C ILE A 337 6.99 6.76 -18.86
N ARG A 338 6.02 7.23 -18.09
CA ARG A 338 4.67 7.55 -18.60
C ARG A 338 4.69 8.65 -19.67
N LEU A 339 5.50 9.68 -19.46
CA LEU A 339 5.68 10.74 -20.45
C LEU A 339 6.23 10.19 -21.75
N GLN A 340 7.24 9.32 -21.69
CA GLN A 340 7.82 8.66 -22.86
C GLN A 340 6.77 7.85 -23.64
N GLU A 341 5.94 7.06 -22.93
CA GLU A 341 4.86 6.30 -23.55
C GLU A 341 3.84 7.22 -24.25
N THR A 342 3.42 8.28 -23.56
CA THR A 342 2.45 9.26 -24.11
C THR A 342 3.01 9.99 -25.32
N LEU A 343 4.26 10.46 -25.26
CA LEU A 343 4.89 11.15 -26.38
C LEU A 343 5.17 10.19 -27.55
N SER A 344 5.43 8.92 -27.29
CA SER A 344 5.53 7.88 -28.32
C SER A 344 4.20 7.66 -29.06
N GLN A 345 3.08 7.64 -28.31
CA GLN A 345 1.73 7.59 -28.89
C GLN A 345 1.44 8.85 -29.73
N ALA A 346 1.78 10.03 -29.22
CA ALA A 346 1.66 11.29 -29.96
C ALA A 346 2.47 11.27 -31.27
N LYS A 347 3.71 10.77 -31.23
CA LYS A 347 4.53 10.59 -32.44
C LYS A 347 3.85 9.67 -33.46
N THR A 348 3.31 8.54 -33.03
CA THR A 348 2.61 7.60 -33.91
C THR A 348 1.38 8.24 -34.54
N ALA A 349 0.60 9.00 -33.78
CA ALA A 349 -0.57 9.72 -34.26
C ALA A 349 -0.19 10.80 -35.31
N LEU A 350 0.88 11.56 -35.09
CA LEU A 350 1.40 12.54 -36.04
C LEU A 350 1.83 11.90 -37.36
N LEU A 351 2.52 10.76 -37.31
CA LEU A 351 2.93 10.03 -38.51
C LEU A 351 1.74 9.39 -39.26
N ALA A 352 0.62 9.14 -38.56
CA ALA A 352 -0.65 8.69 -39.14
C ALA A 352 -1.51 9.84 -39.70
N GLY A 353 -1.02 11.11 -39.63
CA GLY A 353 -1.72 12.26 -40.18
C GLY A 353 -2.62 13.03 -39.19
N SER A 354 -2.65 12.64 -37.92
CA SER A 354 -3.35 13.41 -36.88
C SER A 354 -2.54 14.65 -36.47
N SER A 355 -3.24 15.71 -36.00
CA SER A 355 -2.54 16.88 -35.47
C SER A 355 -2.15 16.69 -33.98
N LEU A 356 -1.09 17.36 -33.53
CA LEU A 356 -0.74 17.39 -32.10
C LEU A 356 -1.86 18.00 -31.25
N ALA A 357 -2.65 18.93 -31.81
CA ALA A 357 -3.78 19.55 -31.14
C ALA A 357 -4.90 18.52 -30.84
N ASP A 358 -5.27 17.73 -31.86
CA ASP A 358 -6.28 16.68 -31.69
C ASP A 358 -5.86 15.63 -30.66
N PHE A 359 -4.59 15.21 -30.71
CA PHE A 359 -4.04 14.27 -29.73
C PHE A 359 -4.08 14.82 -28.29
N ALA A 360 -3.66 16.08 -28.09
CA ALA A 360 -3.68 16.70 -26.79
C ALA A 360 -5.11 16.88 -26.24
N GLU A 361 -6.08 17.19 -27.10
CA GLU A 361 -7.48 17.28 -26.73
C GLU A 361 -8.05 15.91 -26.34
N GLN A 362 -7.77 14.87 -27.14
CA GLN A 362 -8.16 13.49 -26.81
C GLN A 362 -7.56 13.03 -25.48
N TYR A 363 -6.28 13.31 -25.24
CA TYR A 363 -5.61 13.00 -23.96
C TYR A 363 -6.30 13.67 -22.78
N ARG A 364 -6.63 14.97 -22.91
CA ARG A 364 -7.32 15.74 -21.87
C ARG A 364 -8.72 15.22 -21.60
N ASN A 365 -9.48 14.88 -22.64
CA ASN A 365 -10.82 14.30 -22.51
C ASN A 365 -10.77 12.93 -21.83
N ALA A 366 -9.82 12.07 -22.21
CA ALA A 366 -9.61 10.78 -21.57
C ALA A 366 -9.23 10.94 -20.07
N LEU A 367 -8.39 11.93 -19.73
CA LEU A 367 -8.03 12.24 -18.35
C LEU A 367 -9.26 12.68 -17.55
N LYS A 368 -10.11 13.55 -18.11
CA LYS A 368 -11.35 14.01 -17.46
C LYS A 368 -12.29 12.85 -17.15
N ILE A 369 -12.50 11.96 -18.12
CA ILE A 369 -13.34 10.76 -17.96
C ILE A 369 -12.78 9.85 -16.85
N ARG A 370 -11.47 9.55 -16.88
CA ARG A 370 -10.82 8.70 -15.86
C ARG A 370 -10.93 9.30 -14.47
N ARG A 371 -10.82 10.63 -14.34
CA ARG A 371 -10.96 11.34 -13.07
C ARG A 371 -12.40 11.29 -12.55
N GLN A 372 -13.38 11.51 -13.41
CA GLN A 372 -14.81 11.44 -13.05
C GLN A 372 -15.20 10.04 -12.56
N ASN A 373 -14.63 9.01 -13.17
CA ASN A 373 -14.88 7.60 -12.81
C ASN A 373 -13.95 7.09 -11.68
N GLN A 374 -13.20 7.97 -11.01
CA GLN A 374 -12.28 7.61 -9.92
C GLN A 374 -11.28 6.48 -10.28
N LEU A 375 -10.90 6.38 -11.56
CA LEU A 375 -9.98 5.37 -12.08
C LEU A 375 -8.51 5.73 -11.88
N LEU A 376 -8.22 6.93 -11.36
CA LEU A 376 -6.87 7.43 -11.09
C LEU A 376 -6.73 7.73 -9.61
N ASP A 377 -5.61 7.32 -9.04
CA ASP A 377 -5.23 7.81 -7.71
C ASP A 377 -4.67 9.25 -7.78
N GLY A 378 -4.43 9.87 -6.59
CA GLY A 378 -3.91 11.23 -6.52
C GLY A 378 -2.59 11.41 -7.26
N ARG A 379 -1.67 10.42 -7.17
CA ARG A 379 -0.37 10.43 -7.86
C ARG A 379 -0.54 10.35 -9.38
N GLU A 380 -1.34 9.39 -9.84
CA GLU A 380 -1.62 9.22 -11.27
C GLU A 380 -2.30 10.44 -11.89
N THR A 381 -3.14 11.11 -11.10
CA THR A 381 -3.79 12.37 -11.49
C THR A 381 -2.74 13.47 -11.68
N ASP A 382 -1.85 13.68 -10.70
CA ASP A 382 -0.77 14.68 -10.76
C ASP A 382 0.17 14.45 -11.94
N GLU A 383 0.60 13.18 -12.16
CA GLU A 383 1.48 12.81 -13.28
C GLU A 383 0.80 13.06 -14.63
N SER A 384 -0.48 12.72 -14.75
CA SER A 384 -1.26 12.91 -15.97
C SER A 384 -1.53 14.39 -16.26
N GLU A 385 -1.80 15.20 -15.23
CA GLU A 385 -1.92 16.65 -15.37
C GLU A 385 -0.59 17.31 -15.79
N LYS A 386 0.54 16.86 -15.21
CA LYS A 386 1.88 17.32 -15.59
C LYS A 386 2.18 16.98 -17.07
N THR A 387 1.79 15.79 -17.50
CA THR A 387 1.91 15.36 -18.91
C THR A 387 1.04 16.21 -19.83
N ALA A 388 -0.22 16.49 -19.46
CA ALA A 388 -1.09 17.37 -20.23
C ALA A 388 -0.52 18.77 -20.40
N ARG A 389 0.05 19.35 -19.33
CA ARG A 389 0.75 20.66 -19.39
C ARG A 389 1.96 20.64 -20.34
N ILE A 390 2.74 19.54 -20.36
CA ILE A 390 3.86 19.40 -21.29
C ILE A 390 3.36 19.36 -22.73
N LEU A 391 2.30 18.61 -23.03
CA LEU A 391 1.70 18.59 -24.37
C LEU A 391 1.21 19.98 -24.80
N GLU A 392 0.60 20.75 -23.92
CA GLU A 392 0.18 22.14 -24.17
C GLU A 392 1.35 23.08 -24.44
N ASN A 393 2.43 22.94 -23.68
CA ASN A 393 3.65 23.68 -23.90
C ASN A 393 4.27 23.34 -25.27
N CYS A 394 4.29 22.07 -25.66
CA CYS A 394 4.73 21.64 -26.99
C CYS A 394 3.84 22.23 -28.08
N LEU A 395 2.51 22.23 -27.93
CA LEU A 395 1.57 22.89 -28.85
C LEU A 395 1.85 24.39 -28.99
N THR A 396 2.06 25.05 -27.87
CA THR A 396 2.35 26.48 -27.83
C THR A 396 3.67 26.81 -28.55
N GLU A 397 4.70 25.98 -28.32
CA GLU A 397 6.00 26.12 -28.98
C GLU A 397 5.92 25.88 -30.50
N THR A 398 5.17 24.83 -30.91
CA THR A 398 4.91 24.50 -32.31
C THR A 398 4.20 25.65 -33.03
N ARG A 399 3.19 26.26 -32.43
CA ARG A 399 2.46 27.41 -32.97
C ARG A 399 3.35 28.67 -33.07
N LYS A 400 4.11 28.98 -32.03
CA LYS A 400 5.04 30.12 -32.01
C LYS A 400 6.11 30.03 -33.11
N LYS A 401 6.65 28.82 -33.31
CA LYS A 401 7.68 28.57 -34.32
C LYS A 401 7.10 28.34 -35.72
N ARG A 402 5.77 28.28 -35.88
CA ARG A 402 5.05 27.97 -37.11
C ARG A 402 5.49 26.65 -37.76
N LEU A 403 5.72 25.61 -36.93
CA LEU A 403 6.16 24.32 -37.42
C LEU A 403 4.93 23.57 -38.00
N ASN A 404 5.10 23.04 -39.21
CA ASN A 404 3.99 22.40 -39.95
C ASN A 404 4.32 20.97 -40.34
N THR A 405 5.56 20.53 -40.28
CA THR A 405 5.96 19.19 -40.65
C THR A 405 5.93 18.26 -39.42
N PRO A 406 5.50 16.99 -39.56
CA PRO A 406 5.52 16.02 -38.46
C PRO A 406 6.92 15.89 -37.82
N GLU A 407 7.98 15.94 -38.62
CA GLU A 407 9.37 15.81 -38.18
C GLU A 407 9.76 16.94 -37.22
N GLU A 408 9.43 18.18 -37.54
CA GLU A 408 9.70 19.35 -36.70
C GLU A 408 8.95 19.28 -35.38
N ILE A 409 7.67 18.82 -35.42
CA ILE A 409 6.85 18.67 -34.22
C ILE A 409 7.41 17.54 -33.33
N ILE A 410 7.85 16.44 -33.94
CA ILE A 410 8.49 15.32 -33.21
C ILE A 410 9.77 15.79 -32.52
N ASP A 411 10.55 16.70 -33.09
CA ASP A 411 11.72 17.25 -32.43
C ASP A 411 11.40 18.12 -31.23
N VAL A 412 10.28 18.84 -31.25
CA VAL A 412 9.75 19.52 -30.03
C VAL A 412 9.40 18.54 -28.96
N LEU A 413 8.69 17.45 -29.30
CA LEU A 413 8.35 16.38 -28.32
C LEU A 413 9.62 15.71 -27.76
N ARG A 414 10.60 15.43 -28.61
CA ARG A 414 11.90 14.87 -28.19
C ARG A 414 12.65 15.81 -27.23
N THR A 415 12.62 17.10 -27.48
CA THR A 415 13.23 18.12 -26.61
C THR A 415 12.53 18.16 -25.24
N ALA A 416 11.20 18.08 -25.21
CA ALA A 416 10.45 18.04 -23.95
C ALA A 416 10.78 16.78 -23.13
N LEU A 417 10.86 15.61 -23.77
CA LEU A 417 11.29 14.37 -23.12
C LEU A 417 12.72 14.46 -22.59
N SER A 418 13.65 15.01 -23.36
CA SER A 418 15.05 15.17 -22.96
C SER A 418 15.20 16.07 -21.73
N ARG A 419 14.41 17.13 -21.60
CA ARG A 419 14.39 17.97 -20.38
C ARG A 419 13.96 17.17 -19.15
N SER A 420 12.89 16.36 -19.26
CA SER A 420 12.42 15.51 -18.16
C SER A 420 13.41 14.39 -17.83
N ALA A 421 14.04 13.78 -18.84
CA ALA A 421 15.10 12.79 -18.65
C ALA A 421 16.34 13.38 -17.94
N THR A 422 16.68 14.65 -18.23
CA THR A 422 17.77 15.36 -17.54
C THR A 422 17.42 15.61 -16.07
N SER A 423 16.17 15.99 -15.75
CA SER A 423 15.70 16.14 -14.38
C SER A 423 15.84 14.82 -13.60
N ARG A 424 15.36 13.70 -14.18
CA ARG A 424 15.53 12.36 -13.62
C ARG A 424 17.00 12.01 -13.36
N LYS A 425 17.89 12.28 -14.32
CA LYS A 425 19.33 12.02 -14.19
C LYS A 425 19.95 12.82 -13.04
N ASN A 426 19.62 14.10 -12.95
CA ASN A 426 20.11 14.97 -11.89
C ASN A 426 19.65 14.48 -10.50
N LEU A 427 18.40 14.00 -10.40
CA LEU A 427 17.87 13.47 -9.17
C LEU A 427 18.52 12.13 -8.79
N ALA A 428 18.80 11.26 -9.77
CA ALA A 428 19.57 10.03 -9.52
C ALA A 428 20.97 10.34 -8.98
N GLN A 429 21.67 11.33 -9.54
CA GLN A 429 22.99 11.76 -9.06
C GLN A 429 22.94 12.32 -7.64
N LYS A 430 21.90 13.12 -7.31
CA LYS A 430 21.70 13.62 -5.95
C LYS A 430 21.44 12.47 -4.98
N THR A 431 20.64 11.48 -5.35
CA THR A 431 20.36 10.31 -4.52
C THR A 431 21.61 9.46 -4.28
N GLN A 432 22.44 9.24 -5.32
CA GLN A 432 23.73 8.56 -5.17
C GLN A 432 24.68 9.32 -4.24
N LEU A 433 24.74 10.66 -4.37
CA LEU A 433 25.55 11.52 -3.49
C LEU A 433 25.07 11.39 -2.04
N ALA A 434 23.76 11.46 -1.81
CA ALA A 434 23.18 11.33 -0.47
C ALA A 434 23.51 9.98 0.16
N LEU A 435 23.43 8.87 -0.59
CA LEU A 435 23.85 7.55 -0.11
C LEU A 435 25.33 7.54 0.29
N LYS A 436 26.20 8.03 -0.60
CA LYS A 436 27.64 8.08 -0.36
C LYS A 436 27.99 8.90 0.87
N GLN A 437 27.42 10.09 1.02
CA GLN A 437 27.67 10.98 2.17
C GLN A 437 27.15 10.38 3.47
N GLY A 438 25.96 9.80 3.49
CA GLY A 438 25.40 9.16 4.69
C GLY A 438 26.18 7.90 5.11
N PHE A 439 26.64 7.06 4.16
CA PHE A 439 27.53 5.95 4.50
C PHE A 439 28.91 6.39 4.96
N ALA A 440 29.47 7.47 4.38
CA ALA A 440 30.73 8.06 4.84
C ALA A 440 30.59 8.53 6.29
N PHE A 441 29.50 9.21 6.62
CA PHE A 441 29.20 9.63 8.00
C PHE A 441 29.04 8.42 8.91
N ALA A 442 28.20 7.44 8.57
CA ALA A 442 27.96 6.27 9.41
C ALA A 442 29.25 5.48 9.68
N LYS A 443 30.11 5.32 8.68
CA LYS A 443 31.40 4.67 8.82
C LYS A 443 32.36 5.45 9.72
N THR A 444 32.38 6.77 9.61
CA THR A 444 33.26 7.62 10.42
C THR A 444 32.80 7.72 11.87
N ALA A 445 31.48 7.85 12.09
CA ALA A 445 30.92 8.01 13.44
C ALA A 445 30.79 6.68 14.20
N PHE A 446 30.36 5.61 13.53
CA PHE A 446 29.99 4.35 14.17
C PHE A 446 30.92 3.18 13.84
N HIS A 447 31.88 3.38 12.93
CA HIS A 447 32.80 2.34 12.46
C HIS A 447 32.05 1.09 11.95
N ASP A 448 32.42 -0.12 12.37
CA ASP A 448 31.73 -1.37 12.07
C ASP A 448 30.75 -1.77 13.21
N GLY A 449 30.12 -0.78 13.86
CA GLY A 449 29.20 -0.99 14.97
C GLY A 449 27.81 -1.50 14.59
N PRO A 450 26.96 -1.79 15.59
CA PRO A 450 25.59 -2.28 15.38
C PRO A 450 24.71 -1.27 14.65
N GLU A 451 25.04 0.03 14.69
CA GLU A 451 24.34 1.09 13.97
C GLU A 451 24.39 0.90 12.45
N LEU A 452 25.55 0.46 11.94
CA LEU A 452 25.71 0.19 10.52
C LEU A 452 24.89 -1.03 10.08
N LEU A 453 24.82 -2.06 10.92
CA LEU A 453 23.98 -3.23 10.70
C LEU A 453 22.50 -2.85 10.67
N PHE A 454 22.08 -1.97 11.58
CA PHE A 454 20.73 -1.42 11.61
C PHE A 454 20.37 -0.69 10.30
N LEU A 455 21.25 0.22 9.83
CA LEU A 455 21.06 0.94 8.56
C LEU A 455 20.93 0.00 7.36
N ILE A 456 21.78 -1.01 7.24
CA ILE A 456 21.76 -1.96 6.14
C ILE A 456 20.50 -2.84 6.19
N SER A 457 20.15 -3.33 7.37
CA SER A 457 18.94 -4.14 7.55
C SER A 457 17.68 -3.36 7.13
N ASP A 458 17.57 -2.11 7.56
CA ASP A 458 16.39 -1.30 7.26
C ASP A 458 16.32 -0.88 5.79
N LEU A 459 17.45 -0.51 5.16
CA LEU A 459 17.53 -0.28 3.71
C LEU A 459 17.11 -1.52 2.91
N SER A 460 17.45 -2.72 3.37
CA SER A 460 17.07 -3.97 2.70
C SER A 460 15.55 -4.24 2.70
N HIS A 461 14.84 -3.73 3.70
CA HIS A 461 13.37 -3.82 3.78
C HIS A 461 12.66 -2.68 3.01
N ASN A 462 13.40 -1.63 2.63
CA ASN A 462 12.85 -0.51 1.87
C ASN A 462 12.88 -0.83 0.37
N SER A 463 11.72 -1.09 -0.22
CA SER A 463 11.58 -1.44 -1.65
C SER A 463 12.10 -0.34 -2.58
N HIS A 464 11.91 0.95 -2.23
CA HIS A 464 12.38 2.10 -3.03
C HIS A 464 13.90 2.18 -3.00
N ALA A 465 14.52 1.99 -1.81
CA ALA A 465 15.96 1.92 -1.67
C ALA A 465 16.54 0.78 -2.51
N MET A 466 15.96 -0.41 -2.40
CA MET A 466 16.44 -1.60 -3.11
C MET A 466 16.28 -1.48 -4.63
N SER A 467 15.17 -0.89 -5.10
CA SER A 467 14.95 -0.60 -6.52
C SER A 467 16.03 0.36 -7.05
N PHE A 468 16.31 1.44 -6.31
CA PHE A 468 17.34 2.41 -6.67
C PHE A 468 18.75 1.79 -6.66
N ILE A 469 19.10 1.09 -5.58
CA ILE A 469 20.43 0.46 -5.41
C ILE A 469 20.68 -0.60 -6.47
N ARG A 470 19.68 -1.40 -6.84
CA ARG A 470 19.81 -2.39 -7.94
C ARG A 470 20.04 -1.73 -9.29
N THR A 471 19.43 -0.58 -9.54
CA THR A 471 19.51 0.12 -10.83
C THR A 471 20.80 0.92 -10.99
N PHE A 472 21.23 1.63 -9.94
CA PHE A 472 22.34 2.58 -10.00
C PHE A 472 23.60 2.11 -9.25
N GLY A 473 23.47 1.06 -8.44
CA GLY A 473 24.54 0.56 -7.57
C GLY A 473 24.72 1.41 -6.31
N CYS A 474 25.31 0.81 -5.30
CA CYS A 474 25.86 1.44 -4.11
C CYS A 474 26.92 0.50 -3.55
N GLU A 475 28.18 0.83 -3.78
CA GLU A 475 29.31 -0.03 -3.40
C GLU A 475 29.35 -0.25 -1.89
N GLU A 476 29.13 0.81 -1.12
CA GLU A 476 29.11 0.77 0.34
C GLU A 476 28.04 -0.21 0.84
N TYR A 477 26.82 -0.15 0.30
CA TYR A 477 25.75 -1.08 0.67
C TYR A 477 26.15 -2.55 0.42
N PHE A 478 26.69 -2.86 -0.75
CA PHE A 478 27.07 -4.23 -1.09
C PHE A 478 28.23 -4.77 -0.25
N VAL A 479 29.21 -3.92 0.07
CA VAL A 479 30.33 -4.30 0.94
C VAL A 479 29.84 -4.67 2.34
N PHE A 480 28.95 -3.86 2.90
CA PHE A 480 28.44 -4.10 4.26
C PHE A 480 27.37 -5.20 4.30
N SER A 481 26.54 -5.34 3.27
CA SER A 481 25.56 -6.43 3.14
C SER A 481 26.25 -7.81 3.13
N LYS A 482 27.34 -7.97 2.39
CA LYS A 482 28.15 -9.19 2.42
C LYS A 482 28.72 -9.49 3.80
N LYS A 483 29.24 -8.48 4.51
CA LYS A 483 29.71 -8.67 5.89
C LYS A 483 28.60 -9.17 6.81
N LEU A 484 27.37 -8.69 6.61
CA LEU A 484 26.18 -9.08 7.38
C LEU A 484 25.78 -10.54 7.13
N GLU A 485 25.81 -11.01 5.88
CA GLU A 485 25.55 -12.41 5.52
C GLU A 485 26.57 -13.34 6.19
N PHE A 486 27.86 -13.03 6.11
CA PHE A 486 28.91 -13.80 6.77
C PHE A 486 28.75 -13.85 8.31
N GLN A 487 28.31 -12.75 8.93
CA GLN A 487 28.06 -12.74 10.36
C GLN A 487 26.85 -13.58 10.77
N LYS A 488 25.76 -13.55 9.96
CA LYS A 488 24.58 -14.40 10.19
C LYS A 488 24.89 -15.88 10.01
N GLU A 489 25.60 -16.25 8.95
CA GLU A 489 26.04 -17.63 8.72
C GLU A 489 26.96 -18.13 9.86
N ARG A 490 27.88 -17.29 10.32
CA ARG A 490 28.75 -17.62 11.46
C ARG A 490 27.98 -17.79 12.76
N ALA A 491 26.98 -16.93 13.03
CA ALA A 491 26.13 -17.04 14.22
C ALA A 491 25.25 -18.29 14.18
N GLN A 492 24.70 -18.65 13.01
CA GLN A 492 23.96 -19.91 12.81
C GLN A 492 24.84 -21.13 13.01
N LEU A 493 26.04 -21.15 12.43
CA LEU A 493 27.01 -22.23 12.63
C LEU A 493 27.41 -22.39 14.10
N LEU A 494 27.61 -21.28 14.83
CA LEU A 494 27.89 -21.33 16.25
C LEU A 494 26.71 -21.88 17.06
N GLN A 495 25.48 -21.51 16.76
CA GLN A 495 24.29 -22.07 17.38
C GLN A 495 24.12 -23.57 17.07
N GLU A 496 24.41 -24.00 15.86
CA GLU A 496 24.39 -25.42 15.47
C GLU A 496 25.49 -26.22 16.20
N ILE A 497 26.68 -25.65 16.38
CA ILE A 497 27.78 -26.24 17.15
C ILE A 497 27.40 -26.34 18.63
N ASP A 498 26.83 -25.28 19.21
CA ASP A 498 26.38 -25.30 20.61
C ASP A 498 25.24 -26.30 20.84
N ALA A 499 24.28 -26.39 19.91
CA ALA A 499 23.22 -27.40 19.95
C ALA A 499 23.75 -28.83 19.79
N ALA A 500 24.75 -29.04 18.95
CA ALA A 500 25.41 -30.34 18.77
C ALA A 500 26.25 -30.75 19.99
N THR A 501 26.92 -29.80 20.65
CA THR A 501 27.69 -30.05 21.89
C THR A 501 26.77 -30.35 23.08
N PHE A 502 25.58 -29.76 23.14
CA PHE A 502 24.59 -30.10 24.17
C PHE A 502 24.05 -31.53 24.05
N ASN A 503 23.93 -32.05 22.82
CA ASN A 503 23.50 -33.43 22.56
C ASN A 503 24.56 -34.52 22.81
N PHE A 504 25.82 -34.14 23.08
CA PHE A 504 26.91 -35.07 23.41
C PHE A 504 27.13 -35.27 24.93
N HIS A 505 26.41 -34.54 25.77
CA HIS A 505 26.49 -34.59 27.24
C HIS A 505 25.18 -35.00 27.92
N GLY A 506 24.24 -35.56 27.17
CA GLY A 506 22.97 -36.14 27.66
C GLY A 506 22.99 -37.67 27.61
#